data_e7006f82be00a5819f1d6dcc484f8eea
#
_entry.id   e7006f82be00a5819f1d6dcc484f8eea
#
_cell.length_a   1.000
_cell.length_b   1.000
_cell.length_c   1.000
_cell.angle_alpha   90.00
_cell.angle_beta   90.00
_cell.angle_gamma   90.00
#
_symmetry.space_group_name_H-M   'P 1'
#
loop_
_entity.id
_entity.type
_entity.pdbx_description
1 polymer ?
#
loop_
_entity_poly.entity_id
_entity_poly.type
_entity_poly.pdbx_seq_one_letter_code
_entity_poly.pdbx_strand_id
1 'polypeptide(L)'
;MENKLIWLDLEMTGLEPQSERIIEIFTAITNEDLTEVIEGPNIVISQPTEYLDNMDDWNQDHHSRSGLLDEVKKSEISQEDAELRTLNFIKEHVGKNKSPLCGNTIHHDRKFLTLYMPQLEEYFHYRNIDVSSLKEVAKRWRPEVTMDCLLYTSPSPRDVEESRMPSSA
;
A
#
# COMPACT_ATOMS: atom_id res chain seq x y z
N MET A 1 14.05 3.43 -22.55
CA MET A 1 13.38 3.84 -21.29
C MET A 1 13.37 2.62 -20.43
N GLU A 2 13.97 2.70 -19.26
CA GLU A 2 13.93 1.60 -18.30
C GLU A 2 12.47 1.34 -17.92
N ASN A 3 12.07 0.09 -17.97
CA ASN A 3 10.73 -0.32 -17.51
C ASN A 3 10.77 -0.29 -15.98
N LYS A 4 10.21 0.74 -15.38
CA LYS A 4 10.09 0.88 -13.94
C LYS A 4 8.77 0.32 -13.46
N LEU A 5 8.75 -0.22 -12.25
CA LEU A 5 7.57 -0.74 -11.57
C LEU A 5 7.15 0.22 -10.46
N ILE A 6 5.85 0.47 -10.35
CA ILE A 6 5.27 1.31 -9.29
C ILE A 6 4.60 0.38 -8.28
N TRP A 7 5.14 0.37 -7.07
CA TRP A 7 4.61 -0.35 -5.92
C TRP A 7 3.79 0.58 -5.07
N LEU A 8 2.66 0.10 -4.62
CA LEU A 8 1.73 0.86 -3.78
C LEU A 8 1.14 -0.05 -2.72
N ASP A 9 0.91 0.53 -1.55
CA ASP A 9 0.26 -0.10 -0.41
C ASP A 9 -0.65 0.93 0.26
N LEU A 10 -1.87 0.51 0.62
CA LEU A 10 -2.84 1.32 1.32
C LEU A 10 -3.17 0.71 2.67
N GLU A 11 -3.31 1.57 3.68
CA GLU A 11 -4.02 1.21 4.90
C GLU A 11 -5.42 1.83 4.85
N MET A 12 -6.42 1.06 5.23
CA MET A 12 -7.82 1.46 5.18
C MET A 12 -8.52 1.18 6.51
N THR A 13 -9.66 1.83 6.71
CA THR A 13 -10.50 1.60 7.90
C THR A 13 -11.20 0.23 7.89
N GLY A 14 -11.23 -0.46 6.75
CA GLY A 14 -11.80 -1.78 6.56
C GLY A 14 -11.75 -2.22 5.09
N LEU A 15 -12.48 -3.27 4.76
CA LEU A 15 -12.37 -3.95 3.47
C LEU A 15 -13.40 -3.51 2.42
N GLU A 16 -14.47 -2.80 2.79
CA GLU A 16 -15.56 -2.44 1.88
C GLU A 16 -15.40 -1.00 1.36
N PRO A 17 -14.99 -0.78 0.09
CA PRO A 17 -14.65 0.55 -0.40
C PRO A 17 -15.79 1.59 -0.29
N GLN A 18 -17.07 1.16 -0.33
CA GLN A 18 -18.20 2.09 -0.27
C GLN A 18 -18.40 2.72 1.11
N SER A 19 -18.06 2.00 2.17
CA SER A 19 -18.24 2.44 3.57
C SER A 19 -16.92 2.88 4.21
N GLU A 20 -15.80 2.37 3.72
CA GLU A 20 -14.49 2.54 4.34
C GLU A 20 -13.66 3.64 3.67
N ARG A 21 -12.55 4.02 4.30
CA ARG A 21 -11.68 5.12 3.85
C ARG A 21 -10.22 4.71 3.85
N ILE A 22 -9.45 5.34 2.95
CA ILE A 22 -7.99 5.26 2.95
C ILE A 22 -7.47 6.14 4.08
N ILE A 23 -6.61 5.60 4.93
CA ILE A 23 -5.97 6.31 6.05
C ILE A 23 -4.47 6.48 5.87
N GLU A 24 -3.83 5.68 5.03
CA GLU A 24 -2.43 5.84 4.66
C GLU A 24 -2.18 5.36 3.24
N ILE A 25 -1.25 5.98 2.54
CA ILE A 25 -0.75 5.55 1.24
C ILE A 25 0.78 5.60 1.23
N PHE A 26 1.39 4.48 0.85
CA PHE A 26 2.82 4.37 0.60
C PHE A 26 3.09 4.03 -0.87
N THR A 27 4.16 4.59 -1.43
CA THR A 27 4.56 4.33 -2.81
C THR A 27 6.05 4.16 -2.92
N ALA A 28 6.49 3.22 -3.74
CA ALA A 28 7.89 3.04 -4.11
C ALA A 28 8.01 2.75 -5.61
N ILE A 29 9.15 3.05 -6.20
CA ILE A 29 9.47 2.77 -7.59
C ILE A 29 10.72 1.92 -7.66
N THR A 30 10.68 0.86 -8.47
CA THR A 30 11.84 0.00 -8.70
C THR A 30 12.15 -0.11 -10.20
N ASN A 31 13.35 -0.58 -10.52
CA ASN A 31 13.64 -1.14 -11.83
C ASN A 31 13.01 -2.55 -11.93
N GLU A 32 13.08 -3.19 -13.12
CA GLU A 32 12.45 -4.50 -13.37
C GLU A 32 13.03 -5.64 -12.55
N ASP A 33 14.30 -5.60 -12.23
CA ASP A 33 15.02 -6.65 -11.48
C ASP A 33 15.10 -6.39 -9.97
N LEU A 34 14.43 -5.34 -9.48
CA LEU A 34 14.30 -4.96 -8.06
C LEU A 34 15.66 -4.66 -7.38
N THR A 35 16.68 -4.32 -8.14
CA THR A 35 18.01 -3.97 -7.61
C THR A 35 18.10 -2.51 -7.19
N GLU A 36 17.21 -1.66 -7.72
CA GLU A 36 17.10 -0.25 -7.37
C GLU A 36 15.72 0.05 -6.81
N VAL A 37 15.68 0.77 -5.70
CA VAL A 37 14.44 1.22 -5.05
C VAL A 37 14.51 2.71 -4.83
N ILE A 38 13.49 3.42 -5.28
CA ILE A 38 13.25 4.83 -4.99
C ILE A 38 12.03 4.89 -4.06
N GLU A 39 12.27 5.16 -2.79
CA GLU A 39 11.19 5.33 -1.84
C GLU A 39 10.44 6.64 -2.13
N GLY A 40 9.14 6.53 -2.21
CA GLY A 40 8.24 7.66 -2.37
C GLY A 40 7.66 8.12 -1.03
N PRO A 41 6.68 9.02 -1.09
CA PRO A 41 6.05 9.52 0.12
C PRO A 41 5.26 8.40 0.83
N ASN A 42 5.36 8.38 2.16
CA ASN A 42 4.40 7.75 3.04
C ASN A 42 3.48 8.84 3.59
N ILE A 43 2.18 8.78 3.30
CA ILE A 43 1.24 9.85 3.58
C ILE A 43 0.09 9.32 4.42
N VAL A 44 0.00 9.84 5.65
CA VAL A 44 -1.14 9.59 6.54
C VAL A 44 -2.22 10.63 6.24
N ILE A 45 -3.43 10.15 5.97
CA ILE A 45 -4.57 10.93 5.50
C ILE A 45 -5.52 11.20 6.67
N SER A 46 -5.91 12.46 6.82
CA SER A 46 -6.94 12.85 7.78
C SER A 46 -8.30 12.27 7.39
N GLN A 47 -8.99 11.66 8.33
CA GLN A 47 -10.35 11.16 8.13
C GLN A 47 -11.27 11.58 9.27
N PRO A 48 -12.58 11.78 9.00
CA PRO A 48 -13.57 12.01 10.02
C PRO A 48 -13.58 10.91 11.08
N THR A 49 -13.71 11.28 12.35
CA THR A 49 -13.66 10.36 13.49
C THR A 49 -14.69 9.23 13.39
N GLU A 50 -15.83 9.49 12.75
CA GLU A 50 -16.87 8.47 12.57
C GLU A 50 -16.38 7.22 11.81
N TYR A 51 -15.48 7.38 10.83
CA TYR A 51 -14.89 6.24 10.12
C TYR A 51 -13.89 5.47 10.98
N LEU A 52 -13.17 6.18 11.86
CA LEU A 52 -12.23 5.59 12.79
C LEU A 52 -12.93 4.83 13.90
N ASP A 53 -14.04 5.37 14.42
CA ASP A 53 -14.82 4.76 15.50
C ASP A 53 -15.66 3.57 15.03
N ASN A 54 -16.00 3.50 13.74
CA ASN A 54 -16.79 2.42 13.15
C ASN A 54 -15.95 1.26 12.60
N MET A 55 -14.62 1.32 12.70
CA MET A 55 -13.76 0.18 12.35
C MET A 55 -14.13 -1.05 13.15
N ASP A 56 -13.97 -2.23 12.54
CA ASP A 56 -14.07 -3.48 13.29
C ASP A 56 -12.94 -3.63 14.33
N ASP A 57 -13.13 -4.54 15.29
CA ASP A 57 -12.22 -4.73 16.42
C ASP A 57 -10.80 -5.08 15.97
N TRP A 58 -10.65 -5.81 14.84
CA TRP A 58 -9.36 -6.20 14.31
C TRP A 58 -8.59 -5.00 13.75
N ASN A 59 -9.25 -4.18 12.90
CA ASN A 59 -8.65 -2.97 12.33
C ASN A 59 -8.33 -1.95 13.41
N GLN A 60 -9.21 -1.77 14.40
CA GLN A 60 -8.97 -0.89 15.55
C GLN A 60 -7.74 -1.31 16.36
N ASP A 61 -7.62 -2.60 16.69
CA ASP A 61 -6.47 -3.11 17.44
C ASP A 61 -5.18 -3.00 16.64
N HIS A 62 -5.21 -3.39 15.36
CA HIS A 62 -4.05 -3.35 14.47
C HIS A 62 -3.51 -1.93 14.29
N HIS A 63 -4.37 -0.98 13.89
CA HIS A 63 -3.96 0.40 13.63
C HIS A 63 -3.67 1.20 14.93
N SER A 64 -4.25 0.80 16.07
CA SER A 64 -3.87 1.37 17.37
C SER A 64 -2.47 0.95 17.78
N ARG A 65 -2.13 -0.33 17.62
CA ARG A 65 -0.80 -0.86 17.99
C ARG A 65 0.30 -0.26 17.13
N SER A 66 0.07 -0.05 15.85
CA SER A 66 1.05 0.61 14.96
C SER A 66 1.14 2.12 15.18
N GLY A 67 0.25 2.72 15.98
CA GLY A 67 0.18 4.17 16.19
C GLY A 67 -0.46 4.94 15.05
N LEU A 68 -0.90 4.27 13.98
CA LEU A 68 -1.49 4.91 12.79
C LEU A 68 -2.74 5.72 13.12
N LEU A 69 -3.61 5.24 14.02
CA LEU A 69 -4.81 5.98 14.40
C LEU A 69 -4.51 7.34 15.03
N ASP A 70 -3.45 7.42 15.82
CA ASP A 70 -3.04 8.69 16.43
C ASP A 70 -2.46 9.65 15.39
N GLU A 71 -1.79 9.13 14.37
CA GLU A 71 -1.27 9.92 13.26
C GLU A 71 -2.41 10.42 12.36
N VAL A 72 -3.40 9.58 12.05
CA VAL A 72 -4.59 9.98 11.28
C VAL A 72 -5.33 11.13 11.97
N LYS A 73 -5.52 11.05 13.30
CA LYS A 73 -6.16 12.10 14.10
C LYS A 73 -5.39 13.43 14.12
N LYS A 74 -4.06 13.37 13.95
CA LYS A 74 -3.19 14.56 13.92
C LYS A 74 -2.94 15.06 12.50
N SER A 75 -3.19 14.24 11.50
CA SER A 75 -2.97 14.61 10.11
C SER A 75 -3.94 15.72 9.67
N GLU A 76 -3.42 16.67 8.91
CA GLU A 76 -4.17 17.71 8.21
C GLU A 76 -4.19 17.48 6.68
N ILE A 77 -3.65 16.34 6.22
CA ILE A 77 -3.54 16.03 4.80
C ILE A 77 -4.87 15.44 4.33
N SER A 78 -5.50 16.10 3.36
CA SER A 78 -6.71 15.59 2.73
C SER A 78 -6.40 14.43 1.78
N GLN A 79 -7.41 13.68 1.43
CA GLN A 79 -7.31 12.60 0.44
C GLN A 79 -6.87 13.11 -0.93
N GLU A 80 -7.37 14.27 -1.35
CA GLU A 80 -7.00 14.92 -2.60
C GLU A 80 -5.54 15.37 -2.60
N ASP A 81 -5.05 15.92 -1.49
CA ASP A 81 -3.64 16.27 -1.32
C ASP A 81 -2.73 15.04 -1.37
N ALA A 82 -3.15 13.95 -0.74
CA ALA A 82 -2.41 12.69 -0.78
C ALA A 82 -2.35 12.12 -2.20
N GLU A 83 -3.46 12.13 -2.93
CA GLU A 83 -3.51 11.73 -4.34
C GLU A 83 -2.54 12.54 -5.18
N LEU A 84 -2.58 13.88 -5.06
CA LEU A 84 -1.73 14.79 -5.86
C LEU A 84 -0.25 14.61 -5.54
N ARG A 85 0.12 14.49 -4.27
CA ARG A 85 1.52 14.28 -3.85
C ARG A 85 2.08 12.95 -4.39
N THR A 86 1.32 11.88 -4.24
CA THR A 86 1.67 10.56 -4.77
C THR A 86 1.80 10.58 -6.28
N LEU A 87 0.82 11.17 -6.97
CA LEU A 87 0.82 11.28 -8.42
C LEU A 87 2.00 12.12 -8.94
N ASN A 88 2.34 13.22 -8.28
CA ASN A 88 3.47 14.06 -8.67
C ASN A 88 4.79 13.31 -8.52
N PHE A 89 5.00 12.59 -7.41
CA PHE A 89 6.16 11.72 -7.24
C PHE A 89 6.28 10.69 -8.36
N ILE A 90 5.19 10.01 -8.70
CA ILE A 90 5.19 9.00 -9.77
C ILE A 90 5.54 9.64 -11.13
N LYS A 91 4.99 10.83 -11.44
CA LYS A 91 5.24 11.54 -12.70
C LYS A 91 6.71 11.91 -12.94
N GLU A 92 7.47 12.12 -11.88
CA GLU A 92 8.90 12.42 -11.97
C GLU A 92 9.72 11.20 -12.45
N HIS A 93 9.20 10.00 -12.27
CA HIS A 93 9.95 8.76 -12.49
C HIS A 93 9.38 7.86 -13.59
N VAL A 94 8.06 7.85 -13.78
CA VAL A 94 7.37 6.91 -14.66
C VAL A 94 6.30 7.66 -15.48
N GLY A 95 6.25 7.43 -16.77
CA GLY A 95 5.22 8.00 -17.63
C GLY A 95 3.84 7.33 -17.46
N LYS A 96 2.77 8.07 -17.83
CA LYS A 96 1.39 7.54 -17.77
C LYS A 96 1.25 6.23 -18.56
N ASN A 97 0.55 5.26 -17.99
CA ASN A 97 0.28 3.93 -18.57
C ASN A 97 1.54 3.08 -18.87
N LYS A 98 2.69 3.39 -18.24
CA LYS A 98 3.94 2.63 -18.48
C LYS A 98 4.20 1.52 -17.48
N SER A 99 3.70 1.65 -16.25
CA SER A 99 3.85 0.63 -15.22
C SER A 99 2.51 0.02 -14.84
N PRO A 100 2.45 -1.31 -14.61
CA PRO A 100 1.35 -1.92 -13.87
C PRO A 100 1.33 -1.37 -12.44
N LEU A 101 0.20 -1.50 -11.78
CA LEU A 101 0.10 -1.31 -10.35
C LEU A 101 0.61 -2.57 -9.65
N CYS A 102 1.65 -2.43 -8.80
CA CYS A 102 2.31 -3.55 -8.13
C CYS A 102 2.04 -3.52 -6.62
N GLY A 103 1.82 -4.69 -6.01
CA GLY A 103 1.63 -4.81 -4.57
C GLY A 103 1.15 -6.20 -4.16
N ASN A 104 0.84 -6.36 -2.88
CA ASN A 104 0.31 -7.60 -2.34
C ASN A 104 -1.21 -7.50 -2.20
N THR A 105 -1.96 -8.40 -2.84
CA THR A 105 -3.43 -8.31 -2.93
C THR A 105 -3.92 -6.99 -3.58
N ILE A 106 -3.10 -6.42 -4.41
CA ILE A 106 -3.19 -5.06 -4.96
C ILE A 106 -4.50 -4.75 -5.70
N HIS A 107 -5.24 -5.77 -6.11
CA HIS A 107 -6.56 -5.60 -6.70
C HIS A 107 -7.56 -5.00 -5.70
N HIS A 108 -7.31 -5.18 -4.40
CA HIS A 108 -8.13 -4.60 -3.34
C HIS A 108 -7.87 -3.11 -3.20
N ASP A 109 -6.60 -2.72 -3.09
CA ASP A 109 -6.15 -1.32 -3.10
C ASP A 109 -6.67 -0.58 -4.33
N ARG A 110 -6.60 -1.21 -5.50
CA ARG A 110 -7.08 -0.63 -6.75
C ARG A 110 -8.57 -0.25 -6.72
N LYS A 111 -9.42 -0.98 -5.99
CA LYS A 111 -10.84 -0.62 -5.82
C LYS A 111 -10.99 0.68 -5.02
N PHE A 112 -10.18 0.86 -3.98
CA PHE A 112 -10.15 2.11 -3.21
C PHE A 112 -9.62 3.26 -4.05
N LEU A 113 -8.54 3.06 -4.81
CA LEU A 113 -8.01 4.08 -5.71
C LEU A 113 -9.05 4.51 -6.75
N THR A 114 -9.77 3.56 -7.36
CA THR A 114 -10.81 3.86 -8.35
C THR A 114 -11.89 4.78 -7.76
N LEU A 115 -12.24 4.59 -6.49
CA LEU A 115 -13.30 5.35 -5.84
C LEU A 115 -12.81 6.69 -5.27
N TYR A 116 -11.61 6.69 -4.71
CA TYR A 116 -11.13 7.79 -3.88
C TYR A 116 -9.96 8.57 -4.45
N MET A 117 -9.19 7.99 -5.38
CA MET A 117 -8.01 8.60 -6.03
C MET A 117 -8.01 8.32 -7.53
N PRO A 118 -9.07 8.74 -8.27
CA PRO A 118 -9.24 8.36 -9.67
C PRO A 118 -8.15 8.91 -10.61
N GLN A 119 -7.56 10.08 -10.32
CA GLN A 119 -6.48 10.63 -11.13
C GLN A 119 -5.21 9.80 -11.00
N LEU A 120 -4.94 9.28 -9.79
CA LEU A 120 -3.83 8.37 -9.54
C LEU A 120 -4.09 7.01 -10.20
N GLU A 121 -5.29 6.47 -10.04
CA GLU A 121 -5.67 5.18 -10.64
C GLU A 121 -5.54 5.20 -12.16
N GLU A 122 -6.02 6.22 -12.84
CA GLU A 122 -5.90 6.38 -14.30
C GLU A 122 -4.46 6.53 -14.81
N TYR A 123 -3.51 6.78 -13.92
CA TYR A 123 -2.11 6.93 -14.30
C TYR A 123 -1.42 5.58 -14.51
N PHE A 124 -1.86 4.54 -13.80
CA PHE A 124 -1.33 3.20 -13.94
C PHE A 124 -1.77 2.53 -15.25
N HIS A 125 -0.97 1.59 -15.71
CA HIS A 125 -1.42 0.65 -16.72
C HIS A 125 -2.57 -0.21 -16.15
N TYR A 126 -3.50 -0.67 -16.99
CA TYR A 126 -4.67 -1.46 -16.56
C TYR A 126 -4.32 -2.81 -15.91
N ARG A 127 -3.10 -3.31 -16.10
CA ARG A 127 -2.63 -4.57 -15.51
C ARG A 127 -2.08 -4.36 -14.10
N ASN A 128 -2.12 -5.44 -13.31
CA ASN A 128 -1.49 -5.51 -11.99
C ASN A 128 -0.35 -6.51 -12.00
N ILE A 129 0.63 -6.28 -11.10
CA ILE A 129 1.53 -7.31 -10.59
C ILE A 129 1.13 -7.55 -9.15
N ASP A 130 0.42 -8.65 -8.92
CA ASP A 130 -0.11 -9.01 -7.61
C ASP A 130 0.73 -10.14 -7.01
N VAL A 131 1.49 -9.81 -5.96
CA VAL A 131 2.38 -10.76 -5.29
C VAL A 131 1.58 -11.89 -4.63
N SER A 132 0.38 -11.61 -4.11
CA SER A 132 -0.47 -12.65 -3.51
C SER A 132 -0.90 -13.69 -4.55
N SER A 133 -1.24 -13.26 -5.77
CA SER A 133 -1.57 -14.16 -6.87
C SER A 133 -0.39 -15.05 -7.27
N LEU A 134 0.83 -14.49 -7.30
CA LEU A 134 2.05 -15.27 -7.55
C LEU A 134 2.30 -16.29 -6.44
N LYS A 135 2.13 -15.91 -5.18
CA LYS A 135 2.23 -16.83 -4.02
C LYS A 135 1.23 -17.98 -4.13
N GLU A 136 -0.02 -17.70 -4.50
CA GLU A 136 -1.05 -18.73 -4.67
C GLU A 136 -0.76 -19.70 -5.83
N VAL A 137 -0.23 -19.20 -6.94
CA VAL A 137 0.21 -20.03 -8.07
C VAL A 137 1.42 -20.88 -7.69
N ALA A 138 2.45 -20.26 -7.09
CA ALA A 138 3.65 -20.97 -6.66
C ALA A 138 3.33 -22.09 -5.64
N LYS A 139 2.48 -21.81 -4.65
CA LYS A 139 2.04 -22.79 -3.67
C LYS A 139 1.41 -24.05 -4.28
N ARG A 140 0.72 -23.91 -5.42
CA ARG A 140 0.05 -25.04 -6.10
C ARG A 140 0.96 -25.76 -7.10
N TRP A 141 1.80 -25.02 -7.82
CA TRP A 141 2.55 -25.57 -8.95
C TRP A 141 4.04 -25.77 -8.66
N ARG A 142 4.57 -25.04 -7.70
CA ARG A 142 5.98 -25.09 -7.30
C ARG A 142 6.13 -24.92 -5.77
N PRO A 143 5.54 -25.84 -4.98
CA PRO A 143 5.52 -25.71 -3.51
C PRO A 143 6.93 -25.64 -2.90
N GLU A 144 7.93 -26.22 -3.56
CA GLU A 144 9.32 -26.14 -3.11
C GLU A 144 9.88 -24.70 -3.11
N VAL A 145 9.41 -23.85 -4.02
CA VAL A 145 9.82 -22.43 -4.09
C VAL A 145 9.19 -21.61 -2.96
N THR A 146 7.99 -22.00 -2.52
CA THR A 146 7.27 -21.27 -1.49
C THR A 146 7.78 -21.55 -0.08
N MET A 147 8.34 -22.74 0.18
CA MET A 147 8.86 -23.07 1.50
C MET A 147 10.07 -22.23 1.90
N ASP A 148 10.91 -21.84 0.96
CA ASP A 148 12.07 -20.98 1.21
C ASP A 148 11.71 -19.49 1.27
N CYS A 149 10.62 -19.07 0.61
CA CYS A 149 10.19 -17.67 0.50
C CYS A 149 9.12 -17.26 1.52
N LEU A 150 8.34 -18.22 2.06
CA LEU A 150 7.21 -17.95 2.95
C LEU A 150 7.61 -17.72 4.42
N LEU A 151 8.89 -17.80 4.77
CA LEU A 151 9.39 -17.37 6.08
C LEU A 151 9.30 -15.85 6.29
N TYR A 152 9.01 -15.11 5.22
CA TYR A 152 8.73 -13.69 5.29
C TYR A 152 7.32 -13.43 4.71
N THR A 153 6.34 -13.32 5.58
CA THR A 153 5.19 -12.46 5.31
C THR A 153 5.79 -11.11 4.96
N SER A 154 5.43 -10.55 3.80
CA SER A 154 5.90 -9.22 3.43
C SER A 154 5.40 -8.25 4.50
N PRO A 155 6.24 -7.76 5.41
CA PRO A 155 5.77 -6.84 6.42
C PRO A 155 5.39 -5.52 5.74
N SER A 156 4.31 -4.90 6.21
CA SER A 156 4.03 -3.51 5.94
C SER A 156 5.27 -2.67 6.32
N PRO A 157 5.52 -1.51 5.70
CA PRO A 157 6.58 -0.60 6.15
C PRO A 157 6.57 -0.36 7.67
N ARG A 158 5.40 -0.36 8.29
CA ARG A 158 5.24 -0.23 9.75
C ARG A 158 5.65 -1.47 10.52
N ASP A 159 5.40 -2.67 9.99
CA ASP A 159 5.81 -3.94 10.61
C ASP A 159 7.35 -4.07 10.68
N VAL A 160 8.06 -3.41 9.76
CA VAL A 160 9.53 -3.36 9.76
C VAL A 160 10.07 -2.48 10.89
N GLU A 161 9.37 -1.41 11.25
CA GLU A 161 9.75 -0.55 12.38
C GLU A 161 9.55 -1.27 13.72
N GLU A 162 8.44 -1.98 13.92
CA GLU A 162 8.20 -2.79 15.12
C GLU A 162 9.27 -3.86 15.32
N SER A 163 9.73 -4.51 14.26
CA SER A 163 10.78 -5.53 14.35
C SER A 163 12.16 -4.97 14.72
N ARG A 164 12.37 -3.65 14.66
CA ARG A 164 13.61 -2.96 15.03
C ARG A 164 13.61 -2.43 16.46
N MET A 165 12.48 -2.48 17.16
CA MET A 165 12.47 -2.11 18.58
C MET A 165 13.13 -3.20 19.41
N PRO A 166 14.17 -2.90 20.23
CA PRO A 166 14.75 -3.86 21.13
C PRO A 166 13.67 -4.29 22.13
N SER A 167 13.47 -5.61 22.27
CA SER A 167 12.64 -6.15 23.34
C SER A 167 13.24 -5.65 24.65
N SER A 168 12.53 -4.73 25.32
CA SER A 168 12.90 -4.30 26.67
C SER A 168 12.78 -5.52 27.59
N ALA A 169 13.92 -5.94 28.11
CA ALA A 169 14.04 -6.94 29.16
C ALA A 169 13.33 -6.51 30.45
#